data_007b2ec1fb65b750b5d5b90cf2e4d508
#
_entry.id   007b2ec1fb65b750b5d5b90cf2e4d508
#
_cell.length_a   1.000
_cell.length_b   1.000
_cell.length_c   1.000
_cell.angle_alpha   90.00
_cell.angle_beta   90.00
_cell.angle_gamma   90.00
#
_symmetry.space_group_name_H-M   'P 1'
#
loop_
_entity.id
_entity.type
_entity.pdbx_description
1 polymer ?
#
loop_
_entity_poly.entity_id
_entity_poly.type
_entity_poly.pdbx_seq_one_letter_code
_entity_poly.pdbx_strand_id
1 'polypeptide(L)'
;TEVKKEEFVPYKVKLAKQAVPDGPARKVEIGKPEAVDDVYCVKHFMTRVISLKDAIQFHKETNHPTAYNKPNALITVKVELDMKLDKKNRYLDNFNRILLPPHHFYLNEPRKIVAFCKTTDMQEEAIAGGADAYGGVELVKRIQSGEVNLGDYDYFVAHPNMINEIVPIRGLMKRRFPSIKTGSLGTNLAEMIELFSKGIEFSSVKDSFDLDYGVVNVPFGRLTMDTTELETNFTAILKDIESCRMRQSGAFITRCFILSPPSREQFVVDPEIYIGKSKQPATPSQEESDDENDQDEEVEEETQSRKGVSA
;
A
#
# COMPACT_ATOMS: atom_id res chain seq x y z
N THR A 1 40.59 -14.17 39.22
CA THR A 1 39.67 -14.22 38.06
C THR A 1 38.26 -13.93 38.57
N GLU A 2 37.81 -12.67 38.38
CA GLU A 2 36.43 -12.28 38.70
C GLU A 2 35.50 -12.99 37.72
N VAL A 3 34.71 -13.91 38.25
CA VAL A 3 33.63 -14.55 37.49
C VAL A 3 32.52 -13.52 37.35
N LYS A 4 32.38 -12.95 36.14
CA LYS A 4 31.25 -12.11 35.79
C LYS A 4 29.97 -12.94 35.97
N LYS A 5 29.14 -12.61 36.95
CA LYS A 5 27.81 -13.18 37.12
C LYS A 5 26.97 -12.76 35.92
N GLU A 6 26.67 -13.71 35.03
CA GLU A 6 25.71 -13.49 33.97
C GLU A 6 24.33 -13.30 34.60
N GLU A 7 23.69 -12.16 34.29
CA GLU A 7 22.33 -11.89 34.73
C GLU A 7 21.37 -12.92 34.10
N PHE A 8 20.51 -13.49 34.94
CA PHE A 8 19.49 -14.43 34.47
C PHE A 8 18.50 -13.71 33.56
N VAL A 9 18.57 -14.02 32.25
CA VAL A 9 17.60 -13.54 31.26
C VAL A 9 16.56 -14.62 31.01
N PRO A 10 15.27 -14.38 31.29
CA PRO A 10 14.20 -15.36 31.05
C PRO A 10 14.20 -15.84 29.61
N TYR A 11 13.89 -17.11 29.40
CA TYR A 11 13.92 -17.76 28.07
C TYR A 11 13.06 -17.05 27.02
N LYS A 12 11.88 -16.50 27.42
CA LYS A 12 11.02 -15.70 26.55
C LYS A 12 11.70 -14.43 26.04
N VAL A 13 12.52 -13.79 26.87
CA VAL A 13 13.27 -12.57 26.50
C VAL A 13 14.46 -12.93 25.60
N LYS A 14 15.09 -14.10 25.81
CA LYS A 14 16.13 -14.62 24.90
C LYS A 14 15.56 -14.94 23.53
N LEU A 15 14.38 -15.57 23.47
CA LEU A 15 13.67 -15.85 22.21
C LEU A 15 13.24 -14.57 21.50
N ALA A 16 12.74 -13.57 22.22
CA ALA A 16 12.36 -12.28 21.64
C ALA A 16 13.59 -11.50 21.09
N LYS A 17 14.77 -11.66 21.72
CA LYS A 17 16.03 -11.06 21.22
C LYS A 17 16.63 -11.86 20.05
N GLN A 18 16.31 -13.14 19.91
CA GLN A 18 16.75 -14.00 18.80
C GLN A 18 15.72 -14.07 17.66
N ALA A 19 14.49 -13.57 17.87
CA ALA A 19 13.51 -13.49 16.79
C ALA A 19 14.08 -12.58 15.69
N VAL A 20 14.37 -13.20 14.54
CA VAL A 20 14.68 -12.47 13.32
C VAL A 20 13.48 -11.57 13.06
N PRO A 21 13.68 -10.27 12.85
CA PRO A 21 12.58 -9.36 12.62
C PRO A 21 11.76 -9.82 11.40
N ASP A 22 10.50 -10.06 11.64
CA ASP A 22 9.53 -10.50 10.64
C ASP A 22 9.04 -9.27 9.87
N GLY A 23 9.92 -8.71 9.05
CA GLY A 23 9.61 -7.51 8.30
C GLY A 23 10.58 -7.26 7.14
N PRO A 24 10.16 -6.45 6.18
CA PRO A 24 10.99 -6.10 5.04
C PRO A 24 12.12 -5.16 5.48
N ALA A 25 13.35 -5.68 5.52
CA ALA A 25 14.51 -4.87 5.87
C ALA A 25 14.83 -3.84 4.76
N ARG A 26 15.06 -2.59 5.17
CA ARG A 26 15.44 -1.49 4.27
C ARG A 26 16.83 -1.75 3.66
N LYS A 27 16.90 -1.78 2.34
CA LYS A 27 18.19 -1.81 1.63
C LYS A 27 18.71 -0.39 1.45
N VAL A 28 19.72 -0.03 2.21
CA VAL A 28 20.39 1.28 2.09
C VAL A 28 21.39 1.22 0.95
N GLU A 29 21.23 2.10 -0.04
CA GLU A 29 22.16 2.25 -1.18
C GLU A 29 22.97 3.54 -1.12
N ILE A 30 22.79 4.33 -0.06
CA ILE A 30 23.47 5.61 0.13
C ILE A 30 25.00 5.39 0.19
N GLY A 31 25.73 6.12 -0.65
CA GLY A 31 27.20 6.07 -0.68
C GLY A 31 27.79 4.93 -1.51
N LYS A 32 27.00 4.14 -2.23
CA LYS A 32 27.52 3.19 -3.19
C LYS A 32 27.88 3.92 -4.50
N PRO A 33 29.01 3.58 -5.13
CA PRO A 33 29.38 4.13 -6.43
C PRO A 33 28.46 3.58 -7.54
N GLU A 34 28.30 4.34 -8.62
CA GLU A 34 27.66 3.84 -9.83
C GLU A 34 28.57 2.84 -10.54
N ALA A 35 27.97 1.83 -11.15
CA ALA A 35 28.71 0.84 -11.93
C ALA A 35 29.12 1.44 -13.27
N VAL A 36 30.41 1.33 -13.60
CA VAL A 36 30.97 1.78 -14.87
C VAL A 36 30.73 0.73 -15.96
N ASP A 37 30.87 -0.55 -15.61
CA ASP A 37 30.70 -1.68 -16.53
C ASP A 37 29.29 -2.27 -16.47
N ASP A 38 28.92 -3.05 -17.47
CA ASP A 38 27.64 -3.76 -17.54
C ASP A 38 27.57 -4.96 -16.61
N VAL A 39 28.72 -5.50 -16.22
CA VAL A 39 28.83 -6.62 -15.27
C VAL A 39 29.37 -6.12 -13.95
N TYR A 40 28.52 -6.08 -12.93
CA TYR A 40 28.89 -5.60 -11.60
C TYR A 40 28.20 -6.36 -10.48
N CYS A 41 28.78 -6.30 -9.30
CA CYS A 41 28.19 -6.91 -8.10
C CYS A 41 27.19 -5.94 -7.43
N VAL A 42 25.90 -6.23 -7.48
CA VAL A 42 24.80 -5.41 -6.91
C VAL A 42 25.02 -5.08 -5.42
N LYS A 43 25.79 -5.89 -4.69
CA LYS A 43 26.09 -5.64 -3.28
C LYS A 43 26.95 -4.38 -3.07
N HIS A 44 27.83 -4.06 -4.02
CA HIS A 44 28.83 -3.00 -3.89
C HIS A 44 28.51 -1.73 -4.69
N PHE A 45 27.66 -1.83 -5.69
CA PHE A 45 27.29 -0.74 -6.58
C PHE A 45 25.82 -0.37 -6.43
N MET A 46 25.45 0.84 -6.87
CA MET A 46 24.06 1.24 -7.00
C MET A 46 23.35 0.39 -8.05
N THR A 47 22.08 0.08 -7.79
CA THR A 47 21.25 -0.60 -8.78
C THR A 47 20.85 0.39 -9.87
N ARG A 48 21.06 0.03 -11.14
CA ARG A 48 20.66 0.88 -12.27
C ARG A 48 19.13 0.99 -12.35
N VAL A 49 18.66 2.18 -12.66
CA VAL A 49 17.25 2.43 -12.96
C VAL A 49 16.98 2.07 -14.42
N ILE A 50 16.01 1.25 -14.68
CA ILE A 50 15.68 0.71 -16.00
C ILE A 50 14.26 1.14 -16.36
N SER A 51 13.95 1.22 -17.67
CA SER A 51 12.58 1.47 -18.12
C SER A 51 11.68 0.26 -17.79
N LEU A 52 10.39 0.51 -17.55
CA LEU A 52 9.44 -0.57 -17.28
C LEU A 52 9.38 -1.58 -18.45
N LYS A 53 9.48 -1.10 -19.69
CA LYS A 53 9.44 -1.93 -20.89
C LYS A 53 10.63 -2.90 -20.94
N ASP A 54 11.82 -2.40 -20.68
CA ASP A 54 13.02 -3.22 -20.63
C ASP A 54 12.99 -4.22 -19.48
N ALA A 55 12.53 -3.78 -18.29
CA ALA A 55 12.35 -4.68 -17.14
C ALA A 55 11.39 -5.84 -17.44
N ILE A 56 10.27 -5.56 -18.11
CA ILE A 56 9.34 -6.61 -18.55
C ILE A 56 10.00 -7.54 -19.57
N GLN A 57 10.74 -7.00 -20.53
CA GLN A 57 11.44 -7.79 -21.55
C GLN A 57 12.49 -8.72 -20.89
N PHE A 58 13.29 -8.23 -19.98
CA PHE A 58 14.28 -9.05 -19.26
C PHE A 58 13.59 -10.17 -18.45
N HIS A 59 12.45 -9.90 -17.82
CA HIS A 59 11.69 -10.95 -17.14
C HIS A 59 11.07 -11.95 -18.11
N LYS A 60 10.69 -11.56 -19.34
CA LYS A 60 10.25 -12.51 -20.39
C LYS A 60 11.39 -13.43 -20.81
N GLU A 61 12.60 -12.90 -20.93
CA GLU A 61 13.80 -13.67 -21.26
C GLU A 61 14.19 -14.65 -20.15
N THR A 62 14.17 -14.23 -18.90
CA THR A 62 14.50 -15.11 -17.76
C THR A 62 13.45 -16.19 -17.53
N ASN A 63 12.17 -15.91 -17.77
CA ASN A 63 11.08 -16.89 -17.64
C ASN A 63 10.81 -17.71 -18.92
N HIS A 64 11.66 -17.57 -19.95
CA HIS A 64 11.57 -18.35 -21.18
C HIS A 64 11.65 -19.87 -20.90
N PRO A 65 11.04 -20.74 -21.72
CA PRO A 65 11.06 -22.18 -21.57
C PRO A 65 12.44 -22.81 -21.42
N THR A 66 13.47 -22.19 -21.97
CA THR A 66 14.87 -22.65 -21.88
C THR A 66 15.53 -22.35 -20.51
N ALA A 67 14.98 -21.39 -19.74
CA ALA A 67 15.52 -21.03 -18.43
C ALA A 67 14.59 -21.53 -17.30
N TYR A 68 13.65 -20.70 -16.84
CA TYR A 68 12.75 -21.10 -15.75
C TYR A 68 11.47 -21.81 -16.20
N ASN A 69 11.17 -21.83 -17.48
CA ASN A 69 9.99 -22.48 -18.10
C ASN A 69 8.65 -22.05 -17.47
N LYS A 70 8.49 -20.75 -17.23
CA LYS A 70 7.23 -20.18 -16.72
C LYS A 70 6.82 -18.94 -17.52
N PRO A 71 6.43 -19.08 -18.80
CA PRO A 71 6.10 -17.92 -19.64
C PRO A 71 4.86 -17.16 -19.14
N ASN A 72 4.00 -17.80 -18.36
CA ASN A 72 2.79 -17.20 -17.78
C ASN A 72 3.01 -16.80 -16.29
N ALA A 73 4.24 -16.45 -15.91
CA ALA A 73 4.51 -16.02 -14.55
C ALA A 73 3.81 -14.68 -14.22
N LEU A 74 3.44 -14.50 -12.96
CA LEU A 74 2.95 -13.22 -12.46
C LEU A 74 4.09 -12.22 -12.38
N ILE A 75 3.82 -10.99 -12.80
CA ILE A 75 4.71 -9.86 -12.56
C ILE A 75 4.17 -9.10 -11.36
N THR A 76 5.04 -8.85 -10.38
CA THR A 76 4.74 -8.12 -9.16
C THR A 76 5.60 -6.88 -9.05
N VAL A 77 5.02 -5.81 -8.56
CA VAL A 77 5.76 -4.63 -8.15
C VAL A 77 5.94 -4.63 -6.64
N LYS A 78 7.16 -4.44 -6.19
CA LYS A 78 7.50 -4.16 -4.81
C LYS A 78 7.76 -2.67 -4.68
N VAL A 79 6.89 -1.96 -3.98
CA VAL A 79 6.98 -0.52 -3.77
C VAL A 79 7.49 -0.26 -2.36
N GLU A 80 8.55 0.51 -2.26
CA GLU A 80 9.08 0.98 -0.98
C GLU A 80 8.51 2.35 -0.67
N LEU A 81 7.97 2.49 0.53
CA LEU A 81 7.24 3.67 1.00
C LEU A 81 7.96 4.35 2.16
N ASP A 82 7.92 5.69 2.17
CA ASP A 82 8.25 6.48 3.34
C ASP A 82 6.97 6.71 4.16
N MET A 83 6.85 5.99 5.27
CA MET A 83 5.67 5.99 6.16
C MET A 83 5.69 7.14 7.18
N LYS A 84 6.68 8.04 7.11
CA LYS A 84 6.81 9.16 8.03
C LYS A 84 5.76 10.24 7.75
N LEU A 85 5.10 10.72 8.78
CA LEU A 85 4.15 11.84 8.70
C LEU A 85 4.85 13.18 9.01
N ASP A 86 4.20 14.29 8.65
CA ASP A 86 4.73 15.66 8.91
C ASP A 86 4.92 15.97 10.40
N LYS A 87 4.14 15.35 11.27
CA LYS A 87 4.30 15.49 12.73
C LYS A 87 5.40 14.57 13.22
N LYS A 88 6.32 15.11 14.03
CA LYS A 88 7.43 14.37 14.63
C LYS A 88 6.93 13.10 15.34
N ASN A 89 7.61 11.98 15.09
CA ASN A 89 7.35 10.67 15.69
C ASN A 89 5.96 10.07 15.39
N ARG A 90 5.32 10.47 14.31
CA ARG A 90 4.11 9.81 13.82
C ARG A 90 4.36 9.15 12.48
N TYR A 91 3.84 7.95 12.34
CA TYR A 91 3.98 7.11 11.16
C TYR A 91 2.61 6.70 10.64
N LEU A 92 2.48 6.58 9.34
CA LEU A 92 1.26 6.08 8.70
C LEU A 92 1.00 4.64 9.15
N ASP A 93 -0.23 4.29 9.49
CA ASP A 93 -0.59 2.92 9.83
C ASP A 93 -0.64 2.02 8.59
N ASN A 94 -0.49 0.70 8.82
CA ASN A 94 -0.65 -0.25 7.73
C ASN A 94 -2.05 -0.12 7.14
N PHE A 95 -2.11 0.00 5.82
CA PHE A 95 -3.36 0.11 5.08
C PHE A 95 -3.57 -1.13 4.20
N ASN A 96 -4.83 -1.43 3.97
CA ASN A 96 -5.27 -2.51 3.09
C ASN A 96 -6.23 -1.90 2.07
N ARG A 97 -6.01 -2.17 0.80
CA ARG A 97 -6.84 -1.66 -0.30
C ARG A 97 -7.06 -2.74 -1.35
N ILE A 98 -8.14 -2.55 -2.08
CA ILE A 98 -8.48 -3.38 -3.22
C ILE A 98 -8.65 -2.44 -4.41
N LEU A 99 -7.94 -2.72 -5.49
CA LEU A 99 -8.01 -1.97 -6.73
C LEU A 99 -8.49 -2.88 -7.86
N LEU A 100 -9.45 -2.42 -8.65
CA LEU A 100 -9.81 -3.06 -9.90
C LEU A 100 -8.82 -2.63 -10.99
N PRO A 101 -7.99 -3.55 -11.53
CA PRO A 101 -7.05 -3.19 -12.58
C PRO A 101 -7.79 -2.86 -13.88
N PRO A 102 -7.32 -1.87 -14.67
CA PRO A 102 -7.90 -1.56 -15.98
C PRO A 102 -7.93 -2.76 -16.92
N HIS A 103 -6.84 -3.54 -16.94
CA HIS A 103 -6.75 -4.78 -17.70
C HIS A 103 -6.72 -5.96 -16.73
N HIS A 104 -7.80 -6.73 -16.77
CA HIS A 104 -7.99 -7.85 -15.86
C HIS A 104 -7.05 -9.03 -16.20
N PHE A 105 -6.56 -9.68 -15.15
CA PHE A 105 -5.77 -10.92 -15.24
C PHE A 105 -6.11 -11.87 -14.08
N TYR A 106 -5.95 -13.15 -14.32
CA TYR A 106 -6.27 -14.15 -13.32
C TYR A 106 -5.18 -14.28 -12.26
N LEU A 107 -5.58 -14.17 -10.99
CA LEU A 107 -4.75 -14.41 -9.80
C LEU A 107 -4.87 -15.88 -9.41
N ASN A 108 -4.79 -16.88 -10.08
CA ASN A 108 -4.79 -18.32 -9.78
C ASN A 108 -5.79 -18.83 -8.70
N GLU A 109 -6.42 -17.98 -7.92
CA GLU A 109 -7.31 -18.36 -6.83
C GLU A 109 -8.70 -17.80 -7.09
N PRO A 110 -9.72 -18.66 -7.32
CA PRO A 110 -11.12 -18.22 -7.38
C PRO A 110 -11.54 -17.77 -5.98
N ARG A 111 -11.98 -16.53 -5.86
CA ARG A 111 -12.46 -15.95 -4.61
C ARG A 111 -13.95 -16.17 -4.49
N LYS A 112 -14.38 -16.70 -3.34
CA LYS A 112 -15.80 -16.92 -3.05
C LYS A 112 -16.40 -15.78 -2.25
N ILE A 113 -17.50 -15.22 -2.75
CA ILE A 113 -18.13 -14.03 -2.20
C ILE A 113 -19.54 -14.32 -1.76
N VAL A 114 -19.89 -13.85 -0.54
CA VAL A 114 -21.24 -13.89 0.01
C VAL A 114 -21.84 -12.49 -0.01
N ALA A 115 -23.04 -12.36 -0.58
CA ALA A 115 -23.78 -11.11 -0.62
C ALA A 115 -25.01 -11.16 0.30
N PHE A 116 -25.09 -10.22 1.24
CA PHE A 116 -26.25 -10.05 2.12
C PHE A 116 -27.18 -8.98 1.57
N CYS A 117 -28.36 -9.39 1.11
CA CYS A 117 -29.34 -8.53 0.49
C CYS A 117 -30.76 -8.93 0.92
N LYS A 118 -31.66 -7.94 1.10
CA LYS A 118 -32.98 -8.16 1.65
C LYS A 118 -34.03 -8.38 0.56
N THR A 119 -33.97 -7.58 -0.51
CA THR A 119 -34.97 -7.60 -1.59
C THR A 119 -34.54 -8.56 -2.71
N THR A 120 -35.52 -9.09 -3.44
CA THR A 120 -35.29 -9.96 -4.60
C THR A 120 -34.52 -9.27 -5.70
N ASP A 121 -34.77 -7.99 -5.96
CA ASP A 121 -34.07 -7.20 -6.98
C ASP A 121 -32.59 -7.11 -6.67
N MET A 122 -32.21 -6.87 -5.40
CA MET A 122 -30.81 -6.86 -4.94
C MET A 122 -30.17 -8.25 -5.00
N GLN A 123 -30.94 -9.32 -4.87
CA GLN A 123 -30.46 -10.69 -5.03
C GLN A 123 -30.11 -10.97 -6.50
N GLU A 124 -30.94 -10.48 -7.41
CA GLU A 124 -30.67 -10.57 -8.86
C GLU A 124 -29.42 -9.77 -9.24
N GLU A 125 -29.23 -8.57 -8.68
CA GLU A 125 -28.00 -7.79 -8.85
C GLU A 125 -26.77 -8.55 -8.30
N ALA A 126 -26.89 -9.22 -7.15
CA ALA A 126 -25.80 -10.00 -6.57
C ALA A 126 -25.44 -11.21 -7.45
N ILE A 127 -26.43 -11.87 -8.04
CA ILE A 127 -26.21 -12.97 -8.99
C ILE A 127 -25.52 -12.46 -10.25
N ALA A 128 -26.00 -11.34 -10.79
CA ALA A 128 -25.41 -10.72 -11.98
C ALA A 128 -23.94 -10.29 -11.74
N GLY A 129 -23.61 -9.84 -10.52
CA GLY A 129 -22.27 -9.52 -10.09
C GLY A 129 -21.37 -10.75 -9.89
N GLY A 130 -21.92 -11.96 -9.84
CA GLY A 130 -21.16 -13.20 -9.67
C GLY A 130 -20.93 -13.61 -8.22
N ALA A 131 -21.87 -13.34 -7.31
CA ALA A 131 -21.80 -13.84 -5.94
C ALA A 131 -22.04 -15.35 -5.89
N ASP A 132 -21.22 -16.09 -5.14
CA ASP A 132 -21.36 -17.54 -4.95
C ASP A 132 -22.54 -17.89 -4.02
N ALA A 133 -22.78 -17.06 -3.03
CA ALA A 133 -23.94 -17.19 -2.15
C ALA A 133 -24.57 -15.81 -1.90
N TYR A 134 -25.86 -15.78 -1.90
CA TYR A 134 -26.65 -14.56 -1.68
C TYR A 134 -27.88 -14.88 -0.83
N GLY A 135 -28.38 -13.89 -0.12
CA GLY A 135 -29.61 -14.05 0.66
C GLY A 135 -29.80 -13.00 1.74
N GLY A 136 -30.98 -13.05 2.34
CA GLY A 136 -31.38 -12.17 3.43
C GLY A 136 -31.24 -12.83 4.80
N VAL A 137 -32.25 -12.63 5.63
CA VAL A 137 -32.34 -13.17 7.01
C VAL A 137 -32.23 -14.69 7.05
N GLU A 138 -32.69 -15.36 6.01
CA GLU A 138 -32.64 -16.82 5.90
C GLU A 138 -31.20 -17.31 5.83
N LEU A 139 -30.35 -16.62 5.04
CA LEU A 139 -28.92 -16.92 4.95
C LEU A 139 -28.25 -16.72 6.31
N VAL A 140 -28.57 -15.64 7.02
CA VAL A 140 -28.04 -15.38 8.38
C VAL A 140 -28.43 -16.52 9.34
N LYS A 141 -29.65 -17.01 9.31
CA LYS A 141 -30.08 -18.15 10.13
C LYS A 141 -29.36 -19.45 9.77
N ARG A 142 -29.14 -19.72 8.49
CA ARG A 142 -28.38 -20.88 8.01
C ARG A 142 -26.92 -20.83 8.43
N ILE A 143 -26.35 -19.64 8.49
CA ILE A 143 -24.99 -19.43 9.03
C ILE A 143 -24.97 -19.68 10.55
N GLN A 144 -25.98 -19.22 11.28
CA GLN A 144 -26.12 -19.45 12.73
C GLN A 144 -26.33 -20.91 13.08
N SER A 145 -27.12 -21.67 12.27
CA SER A 145 -27.32 -23.10 12.44
C SER A 145 -26.07 -23.93 12.08
N GLY A 146 -25.09 -23.33 11.40
CA GLY A 146 -23.88 -24.01 10.96
C GLY A 146 -24.01 -24.78 9.64
N GLU A 147 -25.14 -24.62 8.91
CA GLU A 147 -25.32 -25.22 7.59
C GLU A 147 -24.38 -24.63 6.55
N VAL A 148 -24.10 -23.33 6.67
CA VAL A 148 -23.19 -22.60 5.80
C VAL A 148 -21.93 -22.26 6.58
N ASN A 149 -20.81 -22.80 6.12
CA ASN A 149 -19.53 -22.59 6.77
C ASN A 149 -18.88 -21.30 6.26
N LEU A 150 -18.67 -20.33 7.15
CA LEU A 150 -18.03 -19.06 6.82
C LEU A 150 -16.56 -19.21 6.38
N GLY A 151 -15.95 -20.34 6.68
CA GLY A 151 -14.56 -20.64 6.29
C GLY A 151 -14.37 -20.83 4.79
N ASP A 152 -15.43 -21.22 4.08
CA ASP A 152 -15.40 -21.54 2.65
C ASP A 152 -15.49 -20.31 1.76
N TYR A 153 -15.71 -19.13 2.35
CA TYR A 153 -15.85 -17.86 1.66
C TYR A 153 -14.78 -16.86 2.09
N ASP A 154 -14.31 -16.07 1.14
CA ASP A 154 -13.25 -15.11 1.35
C ASP A 154 -13.77 -13.74 1.73
N TYR A 155 -14.79 -13.25 1.02
CA TYR A 155 -15.33 -11.92 1.19
C TYR A 155 -16.84 -11.93 1.47
N PHE A 156 -17.25 -10.94 2.28
CA PHE A 156 -18.63 -10.71 2.65
C PHE A 156 -19.03 -9.29 2.29
N VAL A 157 -20.01 -9.17 1.43
CA VAL A 157 -20.56 -7.89 0.95
C VAL A 157 -21.98 -7.75 1.51
N ALA A 158 -22.36 -6.56 1.93
CA ALA A 158 -23.68 -6.32 2.47
C ALA A 158 -24.28 -5.00 2.00
N HIS A 159 -25.60 -5.01 1.77
CA HIS A 159 -26.36 -3.80 1.63
C HIS A 159 -26.62 -3.15 3.00
N PRO A 160 -26.62 -1.81 3.14
CA PRO A 160 -26.83 -1.13 4.42
C PRO A 160 -28.09 -1.55 5.18
N ASN A 161 -29.17 -1.88 4.46
CA ASN A 161 -30.45 -2.33 5.04
C ASN A 161 -30.36 -3.66 5.81
N MET A 162 -29.30 -4.44 5.58
CA MET A 162 -29.09 -5.75 6.21
C MET A 162 -28.20 -5.71 7.45
N ILE A 163 -27.57 -4.59 7.74
CA ILE A 163 -26.55 -4.49 8.82
C ILE A 163 -27.11 -4.98 10.15
N ASN A 164 -28.30 -4.52 10.54
CA ASN A 164 -28.92 -4.88 11.82
C ASN A 164 -29.17 -6.39 11.95
N GLU A 165 -29.47 -7.04 10.86
CA GLU A 165 -29.74 -8.47 10.80
C GLU A 165 -28.47 -9.32 10.79
N ILE A 166 -27.36 -8.75 10.34
CA ILE A 166 -26.04 -9.42 10.30
C ILE A 166 -25.28 -9.27 11.64
N VAL A 167 -25.60 -8.25 12.46
CA VAL A 167 -24.94 -8.01 13.76
C VAL A 167 -24.82 -9.27 14.62
N PRO A 168 -25.82 -10.16 14.74
CA PRO A 168 -25.72 -11.37 15.54
C PRO A 168 -24.58 -12.32 15.12
N ILE A 169 -24.22 -12.33 13.84
CA ILE A 169 -23.13 -13.18 13.30
C ILE A 169 -21.78 -12.48 13.27
N ARG A 170 -21.69 -11.22 13.73
CA ARG A 170 -20.45 -10.45 13.77
C ARG A 170 -19.30 -11.18 14.50
N GLY A 171 -19.62 -11.86 15.60
CA GLY A 171 -18.66 -12.64 16.36
C GLY A 171 -18.03 -13.80 15.57
N LEU A 172 -18.80 -14.40 14.65
CA LEU A 172 -18.33 -15.48 13.77
C LEU A 172 -17.47 -14.92 12.62
N MET A 173 -17.86 -13.78 12.05
CA MET A 173 -17.16 -13.16 10.91
C MET A 173 -15.87 -12.44 11.32
N LYS A 174 -15.76 -11.96 12.55
CA LYS A 174 -14.61 -11.25 13.10
C LYS A 174 -14.17 -10.06 12.22
N ARG A 175 -12.94 -10.13 11.65
CA ARG A 175 -12.35 -9.08 10.80
C ARG A 175 -13.00 -8.98 9.41
N ARG A 176 -13.69 -10.03 8.96
CA ARG A 176 -14.36 -10.09 7.66
C ARG A 176 -15.78 -9.51 7.68
N PHE A 177 -16.21 -8.89 8.81
CA PHE A 177 -17.50 -8.25 8.92
C PHE A 177 -17.61 -7.06 7.96
N PRO A 178 -18.70 -6.95 7.16
CA PRO A 178 -18.88 -5.86 6.21
C PRO A 178 -18.80 -4.47 6.86
N SER A 179 -18.01 -3.58 6.28
CA SER A 179 -17.84 -2.22 6.78
C SER A 179 -17.60 -1.22 5.64
N ILE A 180 -17.93 0.05 5.90
CA ILE A 180 -17.67 1.14 4.94
C ILE A 180 -16.18 1.32 4.70
N LYS A 181 -15.35 1.11 5.74
CA LYS A 181 -13.90 1.28 5.66
C LYS A 181 -13.24 0.30 4.70
N THR A 182 -13.76 -0.93 4.62
CA THR A 182 -13.26 -1.97 3.73
C THR A 182 -13.93 -1.93 2.34
N GLY A 183 -14.87 -1.02 2.11
CA GLY A 183 -15.64 -0.95 0.87
C GLY A 183 -16.61 -2.12 0.66
N SER A 184 -16.83 -2.98 1.67
CA SER A 184 -17.71 -4.15 1.60
C SER A 184 -19.15 -3.85 2.01
N LEU A 185 -19.46 -2.59 2.30
CA LEU A 185 -20.79 -2.12 2.65
C LEU A 185 -21.16 -0.94 1.75
N GLY A 186 -22.17 -1.11 0.91
CA GLY A 186 -22.63 -0.08 -0.02
C GLY A 186 -23.95 -0.44 -0.70
N THR A 187 -24.44 0.48 -1.50
CA THR A 187 -25.72 0.35 -2.21
C THR A 187 -25.60 -0.45 -3.51
N ASN A 188 -24.49 -0.31 -4.24
CA ASN A 188 -24.26 -0.96 -5.52
C ASN A 188 -23.59 -2.32 -5.30
N LEU A 189 -24.39 -3.36 -5.14
CA LEU A 189 -23.89 -4.71 -4.87
C LEU A 189 -23.07 -5.29 -6.04
N ALA A 190 -23.53 -5.08 -7.27
CA ALA A 190 -22.85 -5.60 -8.45
C ALA A 190 -21.42 -5.08 -8.58
N GLU A 191 -21.20 -3.76 -8.47
CA GLU A 191 -19.89 -3.15 -8.54
C GLU A 191 -18.96 -3.62 -7.40
N MET A 192 -19.52 -3.75 -6.19
CA MET A 192 -18.74 -4.24 -5.06
C MET A 192 -18.32 -5.70 -5.25
N ILE A 193 -19.22 -6.55 -5.70
CA ILE A 193 -18.92 -7.97 -5.96
C ILE A 193 -17.88 -8.09 -7.07
N GLU A 194 -18.00 -7.29 -8.13
CA GLU A 194 -16.99 -7.25 -9.19
C GLU A 194 -15.63 -6.80 -8.66
N LEU A 195 -15.60 -5.77 -7.81
CA LEU A 195 -14.37 -5.27 -7.17
C LEU A 195 -13.70 -6.37 -6.34
N PHE A 196 -14.46 -7.11 -5.52
CA PHE A 196 -13.89 -8.17 -4.68
C PHE A 196 -13.52 -9.43 -5.47
N SER A 197 -14.26 -9.75 -6.55
CA SER A 197 -13.98 -10.89 -7.43
C SER A 197 -12.75 -10.69 -8.29
N LYS A 198 -12.66 -9.55 -8.98
CA LYS A 198 -11.61 -9.25 -9.97
C LYS A 198 -10.52 -8.33 -9.45
N GLY A 199 -10.75 -7.65 -8.33
CA GLY A 199 -9.81 -6.68 -7.78
C GLY A 199 -8.56 -7.31 -7.20
N ILE A 200 -7.49 -6.53 -7.17
CA ILE A 200 -6.21 -6.90 -6.57
C ILE A 200 -6.20 -6.35 -5.15
N GLU A 201 -6.09 -7.23 -4.16
CA GLU A 201 -5.89 -6.83 -2.78
C GLU A 201 -4.40 -6.63 -2.51
N PHE A 202 -4.05 -5.52 -1.88
CA PHE A 202 -2.70 -5.25 -1.44
C PHE A 202 -2.68 -4.56 -0.08
N SER A 203 -1.64 -4.84 0.68
CA SER A 203 -1.44 -4.27 2.00
C SER A 203 -0.04 -3.73 2.16
N SER A 204 0.08 -2.67 2.93
CA SER A 204 1.38 -2.17 3.36
C SER A 204 1.85 -2.95 4.59
N VAL A 205 3.12 -3.32 4.59
CA VAL A 205 3.80 -3.96 5.72
C VAL A 205 4.95 -3.07 6.15
N LYS A 206 4.90 -2.61 7.40
CA LYS A 206 5.99 -1.83 8.01
C LYS A 206 7.12 -2.73 8.46
N ASP A 207 8.33 -2.19 8.46
CA ASP A 207 9.44 -2.83 9.16
C ASP A 207 9.24 -2.71 10.68
N SER A 208 9.67 -3.72 11.39
CA SER A 208 9.60 -3.78 12.86
C SER A 208 10.65 -2.89 13.54
N PHE A 209 11.76 -2.58 12.87
CA PHE A 209 12.82 -1.71 13.36
C PHE A 209 12.70 -0.29 12.84
N ASP A 210 12.59 -0.14 11.53
CA ASP A 210 12.47 1.15 10.86
C ASP A 210 10.99 1.45 10.60
N LEU A 211 10.33 2.09 11.57
CA LEU A 211 8.90 2.43 11.48
C LEU A 211 8.56 3.40 10.35
N ASP A 212 9.55 4.10 9.81
CA ASP A 212 9.44 4.99 8.66
C ASP A 212 9.47 4.22 7.33
N TYR A 213 9.86 2.95 7.34
CA TYR A 213 9.95 2.12 6.15
C TYR A 213 8.76 1.17 6.03
N GLY A 214 8.09 1.21 4.89
CA GLY A 214 7.02 0.29 4.55
C GLY A 214 7.22 -0.30 3.15
N VAL A 215 6.66 -1.47 2.94
CA VAL A 215 6.71 -2.16 1.65
C VAL A 215 5.31 -2.61 1.27
N VAL A 216 5.00 -2.44 -0.01
CA VAL A 216 3.78 -2.96 -0.65
C VAL A 216 4.18 -3.87 -1.79
N ASN A 217 3.66 -5.09 -1.80
CA ASN A 217 3.86 -6.05 -2.89
C ASN A 217 2.53 -6.25 -3.62
N VAL A 218 2.48 -5.91 -4.90
CA VAL A 218 1.26 -5.97 -5.71
C VAL A 218 1.54 -6.67 -7.03
N PRO A 219 0.82 -7.72 -7.40
CA PRO A 219 0.84 -8.24 -8.76
C PRO A 219 0.11 -7.25 -9.68
N PHE A 220 0.68 -6.92 -10.84
CA PHE A 220 0.07 -6.00 -11.80
C PHE A 220 -0.22 -6.64 -13.16
N GLY A 221 0.14 -7.89 -13.36
CA GLY A 221 -0.18 -8.63 -14.56
C GLY A 221 0.56 -9.96 -14.71
N ARG A 222 0.51 -10.50 -15.91
CA ARG A 222 1.22 -11.70 -16.33
C ARG A 222 2.15 -11.39 -17.49
N LEU A 223 3.24 -12.14 -17.61
CA LEU A 223 4.23 -11.96 -18.69
C LEU A 223 3.64 -12.17 -20.11
N THR A 224 2.51 -12.88 -20.22
CA THR A 224 1.81 -13.11 -21.50
C THR A 224 1.02 -11.89 -21.98
N MET A 225 0.74 -10.92 -21.12
CA MET A 225 0.02 -9.69 -21.46
C MET A 225 0.87 -8.76 -22.31
N ASP A 226 0.20 -7.87 -23.02
CA ASP A 226 0.90 -6.84 -23.77
C ASP A 226 1.58 -5.82 -22.84
N THR A 227 2.70 -5.27 -23.31
CA THR A 227 3.50 -4.32 -22.51
C THR A 227 2.72 -3.05 -22.20
N THR A 228 1.86 -2.60 -23.11
CA THR A 228 1.00 -1.42 -22.93
C THR A 228 -0.08 -1.65 -21.85
N GLU A 229 -0.67 -2.84 -21.81
CA GLU A 229 -1.64 -3.23 -20.78
C GLU A 229 -0.98 -3.29 -19.40
N LEU A 230 0.22 -3.86 -19.34
CA LEU A 230 1.01 -3.92 -18.11
C LEU A 230 1.39 -2.51 -17.61
N GLU A 231 1.74 -1.60 -18.52
CA GLU A 231 2.07 -0.20 -18.18
C GLU A 231 0.86 0.56 -17.63
N THR A 232 -0.34 0.35 -18.19
CA THR A 232 -1.57 0.96 -17.68
C THR A 232 -1.95 0.42 -16.31
N ASN A 233 -1.86 -0.89 -16.08
CA ASN A 233 -2.10 -1.51 -14.78
C ASN A 233 -1.09 -1.02 -13.73
N PHE A 234 0.19 -0.96 -14.08
CA PHE A 234 1.25 -0.46 -13.21
C PHE A 234 1.00 0.99 -12.79
N THR A 235 0.64 1.84 -13.76
CA THR A 235 0.32 3.25 -13.50
C THR A 235 -0.90 3.42 -12.59
N ALA A 236 -1.93 2.61 -12.78
CA ALA A 236 -3.13 2.63 -11.93
C ALA A 236 -2.80 2.25 -10.48
N ILE A 237 -1.99 1.22 -10.28
CA ILE A 237 -1.56 0.78 -8.96
C ILE A 237 -0.72 1.85 -8.25
N LEU A 238 0.26 2.45 -8.93
CA LEU A 238 1.08 3.50 -8.34
C LEU A 238 0.25 4.72 -7.94
N LYS A 239 -0.72 5.12 -8.77
CA LYS A 239 -1.63 6.22 -8.44
C LYS A 239 -2.53 5.93 -7.24
N ASP A 240 -3.01 4.69 -7.12
CA ASP A 240 -3.81 4.29 -5.95
C ASP A 240 -2.97 4.24 -4.66
N ILE A 241 -1.75 3.74 -4.73
CA ILE A 241 -0.80 3.79 -3.60
C ILE A 241 -0.49 5.24 -3.23
N GLU A 242 -0.22 6.12 -4.20
CA GLU A 242 0.05 7.55 -3.94
C GLU A 242 -1.19 8.26 -3.34
N SER A 243 -2.41 7.82 -3.66
CA SER A 243 -3.64 8.35 -3.05
C SER A 243 -3.73 8.10 -1.53
N CYS A 244 -3.02 7.09 -1.03
CA CYS A 244 -2.93 6.78 0.40
C CYS A 244 -1.99 7.71 1.16
N ARG A 245 -1.28 8.57 0.45
CA ARG A 245 -0.37 9.56 1.03
C ARG A 245 -1.11 10.53 1.94
N MET A 246 -0.65 10.63 3.20
CA MET A 246 -1.17 11.60 4.18
C MET A 246 -0.23 12.78 4.41
N ARG A 247 1.01 12.68 3.93
CA ARG A 247 2.02 13.72 4.05
C ARG A 247 2.01 14.62 2.82
N GLN A 248 2.10 15.92 3.00
CA GLN A 248 2.09 16.89 1.90
C GLN A 248 3.48 17.10 1.29
N SER A 249 4.55 16.98 2.07
CA SER A 249 5.93 17.23 1.64
C SER A 249 6.73 15.93 1.49
N GLY A 250 7.60 15.88 0.48
CA GLY A 250 8.51 14.76 0.19
C GLY A 250 7.89 13.65 -0.66
N ALA A 251 8.70 12.74 -1.15
CA ALA A 251 8.24 11.58 -1.91
C ALA A 251 7.67 10.51 -0.97
N PHE A 252 6.45 10.03 -1.25
CA PHE A 252 5.85 8.92 -0.52
C PHE A 252 6.37 7.58 -1.03
N ILE A 253 6.43 7.43 -2.35
CA ILE A 253 7.02 6.27 -3.02
C ILE A 253 8.50 6.56 -3.24
N THR A 254 9.37 5.80 -2.61
CA THR A 254 10.82 5.99 -2.70
C THR A 254 11.43 5.20 -3.85
N ARG A 255 11.09 3.93 -3.98
CA ARG A 255 11.61 3.05 -5.03
C ARG A 255 10.59 2.02 -5.44
N CYS A 256 10.64 1.60 -6.71
CA CYS A 256 9.82 0.53 -7.24
C CYS A 256 10.72 -0.56 -7.83
N PHE A 257 10.48 -1.81 -7.42
CA PHE A 257 11.17 -2.98 -7.95
C PHE A 257 10.17 -3.85 -8.69
N ILE A 258 10.53 -4.25 -9.89
CA ILE A 258 9.77 -5.23 -10.67
C ILE A 258 10.36 -6.61 -10.43
N LEU A 259 9.49 -7.56 -10.07
CA LEU A 259 9.83 -8.94 -9.79
C LEU A 259 8.92 -9.88 -10.57
N SER A 260 9.45 -11.02 -10.96
CA SER A 260 8.65 -12.09 -11.57
C SER A 260 9.11 -13.46 -11.05
N PRO A 261 8.53 -13.96 -9.96
CA PRO A 261 8.88 -15.28 -9.46
C PRO A 261 8.60 -16.37 -10.51
N PRO A 262 9.48 -17.36 -10.69
CA PRO A 262 10.57 -17.82 -9.82
C PRO A 262 11.91 -17.08 -9.98
N SER A 263 12.05 -16.16 -10.93
CA SER A 263 13.27 -15.37 -11.06
C SER A 263 13.56 -14.59 -9.77
N ARG A 264 14.83 -14.54 -9.37
CA ARG A 264 15.29 -13.75 -8.22
C ARG A 264 15.71 -12.34 -8.58
N GLU A 265 15.65 -12.02 -9.86
CA GLU A 265 16.04 -10.72 -10.37
C GLU A 265 15.03 -9.64 -9.95
N GLN A 266 15.55 -8.46 -9.66
CA GLN A 266 14.81 -7.31 -9.23
C GLN A 266 15.30 -6.10 -10.03
N PHE A 267 14.42 -5.52 -10.82
CA PHE A 267 14.74 -4.35 -11.64
C PHE A 267 14.13 -3.11 -11.02
N VAL A 268 14.94 -2.06 -10.85
CA VAL A 268 14.49 -0.78 -10.31
C VAL A 268 13.91 0.05 -11.44
N VAL A 269 12.71 0.56 -11.22
CA VAL A 269 12.00 1.45 -12.14
C VAL A 269 11.69 2.76 -11.42
N ASP A 270 11.84 3.88 -12.12
CA ASP A 270 11.52 5.20 -11.58
C ASP A 270 9.99 5.39 -11.47
N PRO A 271 9.44 5.58 -10.26
CA PRO A 271 8.01 5.79 -10.07
C PRO A 271 7.54 7.18 -10.53
N GLU A 272 8.41 8.20 -10.54
CA GLU A 272 8.00 9.59 -10.83
C GLU A 272 7.46 9.76 -12.25
N ILE A 273 7.95 8.97 -13.19
CA ILE A 273 7.52 8.99 -14.60
C ILE A 273 6.03 8.63 -14.71
N TYR A 274 5.55 7.70 -13.87
CA TYR A 274 4.19 7.13 -13.94
C TYR A 274 3.18 7.83 -13.04
N ILE A 275 3.62 8.42 -11.94
CA ILE A 275 2.74 9.13 -10.99
C ILE A 275 2.43 10.54 -11.50
N GLY A 276 3.31 11.11 -12.37
CA GLY A 276 3.31 12.53 -12.70
C GLY A 276 3.97 13.31 -11.56
N LYS A 277 4.80 14.29 -11.89
CA LYS A 277 5.54 15.10 -10.92
C LYS A 277 4.58 15.64 -9.85
N SER A 278 4.63 15.06 -8.65
CA SER A 278 4.10 15.74 -7.49
C SER A 278 4.78 17.11 -7.45
N LYS A 279 4.00 18.20 -7.41
CA LYS A 279 4.53 19.57 -7.28
C LYS A 279 5.50 19.54 -6.10
N GLN A 280 6.79 19.50 -6.38
CA GLN A 280 7.79 19.85 -5.38
C GLN A 280 7.47 21.28 -4.98
N PRO A 281 7.35 21.62 -3.69
CA PRO A 281 7.38 23.02 -3.27
C PRO A 281 8.68 23.57 -3.80
N ALA A 282 8.59 24.63 -4.59
CA ALA A 282 9.73 25.35 -5.15
C ALA A 282 10.76 25.52 -4.02
N THR A 283 11.96 25.08 -4.25
CA THR A 283 13.14 25.45 -3.45
C THR A 283 13.10 26.97 -3.37
N PRO A 284 13.14 27.57 -2.18
CA PRO A 284 13.26 29.03 -2.12
C PRO A 284 14.56 29.40 -2.82
N SER A 285 14.42 30.06 -3.97
CA SER A 285 15.50 30.76 -4.63
C SER A 285 16.18 31.61 -3.56
N GLN A 286 17.48 31.44 -3.41
CA GLN A 286 18.32 32.35 -2.67
C GLN A 286 18.04 33.75 -3.23
N GLU A 287 17.31 34.55 -2.50
CA GLU A 287 17.28 35.98 -2.67
C GLU A 287 18.68 36.47 -2.25
N GLU A 288 19.39 36.94 -3.25
CA GLU A 288 20.61 37.73 -3.08
C GLU A 288 20.25 38.86 -2.13
N SER A 289 21.02 38.94 -1.04
CA SER A 289 21.05 40.07 -0.13
C SER A 289 21.71 41.23 -0.84
N ASP A 290 20.93 42.11 -1.41
CA ASP A 290 21.39 43.48 -1.68
C ASP A 290 21.22 44.28 -0.38
N ASP A 291 22.40 44.50 0.23
CA ASP A 291 22.63 45.50 1.25
C ASP A 291 22.40 46.86 0.61
N GLU A 292 21.29 47.54 0.93
CA GLU A 292 21.24 49.00 0.89
C GLU A 292 20.77 49.55 2.24
N ASN A 293 21.75 50.11 2.82
CA ASN A 293 21.85 51.08 3.87
C ASN A 293 20.81 52.21 3.66
N ASP A 294 19.86 52.37 4.58
CA ASP A 294 19.29 53.72 4.79
C ASP A 294 19.02 53.96 6.27
N GLN A 295 19.55 55.11 6.60
CA GLN A 295 19.72 55.75 7.89
C GLN A 295 18.40 56.15 8.54
N ASP A 296 18.43 56.07 9.87
CA ASP A 296 17.93 57.02 10.84
C ASP A 296 16.70 57.88 10.47
N GLU A 297 15.58 57.59 11.12
CA GLU A 297 14.69 58.65 11.65
C GLU A 297 14.06 58.19 12.97
N GLU A 298 14.67 58.68 14.03
CA GLU A 298 14.06 58.85 15.34
C GLU A 298 12.89 59.82 15.18
N VAL A 299 11.68 59.40 15.61
CA VAL A 299 10.66 60.33 16.01
C VAL A 299 10.10 59.87 17.34
N GLU A 300 10.55 60.59 18.34
CA GLU A 300 9.91 60.75 19.65
C GLU A 300 8.46 61.22 19.47
N GLU A 301 7.51 60.51 19.95
CA GLU A 301 6.22 61.10 20.37
C GLU A 301 5.89 60.67 21.79
N GLU A 302 6.14 61.64 22.55
CA GLU A 302 5.86 61.96 23.93
C GLU A 302 4.54 61.46 24.47
N THR A 303 4.69 60.95 25.63
CA THR A 303 3.76 60.90 26.77
C THR A 303 3.10 62.24 27.06
N GLN A 304 1.81 62.31 26.84
CA GLN A 304 0.87 63.19 27.54
C GLN A 304 -0.52 62.50 27.47
N SER A 305 -1.22 62.20 28.49
CA SER A 305 -1.48 62.94 29.72
C SER A 305 -2.18 62.06 30.74
N ARG A 306 -1.56 61.90 31.85
CA ARG A 306 -2.28 61.70 33.10
C ARG A 306 -2.53 63.07 33.70
N LYS A 307 -3.80 63.41 33.91
CA LYS A 307 -4.27 64.07 35.14
C LYS A 307 -5.69 64.58 34.95
N GLY A 308 -6.46 64.35 35.95
CA GLY A 308 -7.69 65.04 36.28
C GLY A 308 -8.87 64.10 36.38
N VAL A 309 -9.59 63.93 37.37
CA VAL A 309 -9.64 64.54 38.70
C VAL A 309 -10.73 63.79 39.44
N SER A 310 -10.49 63.55 40.64
CA SER A 310 -11.42 63.24 41.71
C SER A 310 -12.61 64.20 41.79
N ALA A 311 -13.78 63.69 41.92
CA ALA A 311 -14.77 64.10 42.91
C ALA A 311 -15.82 63.02 43.06
#